data_36a5d42113d77b64f9341bf125227387
#
_entry.id   36a5d42113d77b64f9341bf125227387
#
_cell.length_a   1.000
_cell.length_b   1.000
_cell.length_c   1.000
_cell.angle_alpha   90.00
_cell.angle_beta   90.00
_cell.angle_gamma   90.00
#
_symmetry.space_group_name_H-M   'P 1'
#
loop_
_entity.id
_entity.type
_entity.pdbx_description
1 polymer ?
#
loop_
_entity_poly.entity_id
_entity_poly.type
_entity_poly.pdbx_seq_one_letter_code
_entity_poly.pdbx_strand_id
1 'polypeptide(L)'
;MYGTRFLILVPLFAAGVLGGCSDTAKMNEQDLLSENRGLRDQLTAARGAQESAESRSRQLEYELGEAQQKLADSEAQPVLPDDGAGYDWRMEDGYAVVAIEGDVLFDSGKHDLKPAAKKALAQIVQVIKADYPSAEIRINGFTDTDRIKTKKYVSNYHLGFERSYAVGQYLMSQGIARQDISYGSYGPLKPMGSKSESRRVEVTVVPQ
;
A
#
# COMPACT_ATOMS: atom_id res chain seq x y z
N MET A 1 0.17 -7.30 -29.86
CA MET A 1 -0.08 -7.57 -31.29
C MET A 1 1.03 -6.94 -32.11
N TYR A 2 1.93 -7.72 -32.64
CA TYR A 2 2.69 -7.53 -33.88
C TYR A 2 3.70 -8.68 -33.93
N GLY A 3 3.35 -9.75 -34.62
CA GLY A 3 4.23 -10.89 -34.90
C GLY A 3 5.09 -10.57 -36.12
N THR A 4 6.40 -10.54 -35.90
CA THR A 4 7.36 -10.45 -37.01
C THR A 4 7.79 -11.87 -37.37
N ARG A 5 7.26 -12.37 -38.48
CA ARG A 5 7.68 -13.61 -39.13
C ARG A 5 8.96 -13.33 -39.89
N PHE A 6 10.07 -13.90 -39.46
CA PHE A 6 11.32 -13.95 -40.25
C PHE A 6 11.21 -15.06 -41.30
N LEU A 7 11.15 -14.66 -42.57
CA LEU A 7 11.23 -15.54 -43.74
C LEU A 7 12.71 -15.79 -44.03
N ILE A 8 13.18 -17.02 -43.83
CA ILE A 8 14.54 -17.42 -44.21
C ILE A 8 14.46 -17.87 -45.64
N LEU A 9 15.08 -17.09 -46.51
CA LEU A 9 15.25 -17.38 -47.94
C LEU A 9 16.45 -18.33 -48.13
N VAL A 10 16.19 -19.54 -48.61
CA VAL A 10 17.25 -20.49 -48.96
C VAL A 10 17.55 -20.31 -50.45
N PRO A 11 18.77 -19.99 -50.85
CA PRO A 11 19.13 -20.02 -52.30
C PRO A 11 19.40 -21.44 -52.75
N LEU A 12 18.66 -21.83 -53.77
CA LEU A 12 18.86 -23.07 -54.54
C LEU A 12 19.99 -22.84 -55.56
N PHE A 13 21.14 -23.50 -55.38
CA PHE A 13 22.16 -23.53 -56.39
C PHE A 13 22.22 -24.94 -57.02
N ALA A 14 21.86 -25.03 -58.26
CA ALA A 14 22.01 -26.22 -59.09
C ALA A 14 23.01 -25.94 -60.23
N ALA A 15 23.97 -26.79 -60.35
CA ALA A 15 24.54 -27.29 -61.60
C ALA A 15 26.00 -27.80 -61.38
N GLY A 16 26.24 -29.01 -61.40
CA GLY A 16 26.73 -29.89 -62.41
C GLY A 16 28.21 -29.79 -62.70
N VAL A 17 28.96 -30.89 -62.46
CA VAL A 17 29.93 -31.47 -63.40
C VAL A 17 30.42 -32.82 -62.84
N LEU A 18 30.30 -33.84 -63.67
CA LEU A 18 30.79 -35.21 -63.48
C LEU A 18 32.32 -35.27 -63.62
N GLY A 19 32.99 -35.98 -62.69
CA GLY A 19 34.33 -36.48 -62.95
C GLY A 19 35.30 -36.37 -61.77
N GLY A 20 35.51 -37.44 -61.06
CA GLY A 20 36.55 -37.53 -60.03
C GLY A 20 36.05 -38.32 -58.81
N CYS A 21 35.75 -39.58 -58.99
CA CYS A 21 35.18 -40.44 -57.96
C CYS A 21 36.23 -41.22 -57.22
N SER A 22 36.40 -41.00 -56.00
CA SER A 22 36.47 -41.89 -54.84
C SER A 22 37.12 -41.26 -53.60
N ASP A 23 38.13 -40.41 -53.75
CA ASP A 23 38.78 -39.77 -52.61
C ASP A 23 38.05 -38.49 -52.11
N THR A 24 37.47 -37.73 -53.04
CA THR A 24 36.66 -36.56 -52.72
C THR A 24 35.34 -36.94 -52.00
N ALA A 25 34.75 -38.11 -52.31
CA ALA A 25 33.53 -38.58 -51.67
C ALA A 25 33.78 -38.97 -50.18
N LYS A 26 34.94 -39.59 -49.88
CA LYS A 26 35.33 -39.96 -48.51
C LYS A 26 35.73 -38.76 -47.67
N MET A 27 36.44 -37.79 -48.25
CA MET A 27 36.69 -36.50 -47.59
C MET A 27 35.40 -35.77 -47.27
N ASN A 28 34.48 -35.72 -48.21
CA ASN A 28 33.17 -35.06 -47.99
C ASN A 28 32.33 -35.77 -46.94
N GLU A 29 32.39 -37.09 -46.78
CA GLU A 29 31.72 -37.87 -45.75
C GLU A 29 32.29 -37.60 -44.37
N GLN A 30 33.61 -37.50 -44.23
CA GLN A 30 34.30 -37.20 -42.96
C GLN A 30 34.00 -35.75 -42.52
N ASP A 31 33.99 -34.81 -43.43
CA ASP A 31 33.64 -33.41 -43.17
C ASP A 31 32.21 -33.30 -42.68
N LEU A 32 31.25 -33.95 -43.36
CA LEU A 32 29.86 -34.00 -42.96
C LEU A 32 29.63 -34.67 -41.59
N LEU A 33 30.39 -35.71 -41.28
CA LEU A 33 30.34 -36.36 -39.98
C LEU A 33 30.88 -35.45 -38.87
N SER A 34 31.97 -34.71 -39.14
CA SER A 34 32.52 -33.73 -38.20
C SER A 34 31.60 -32.57 -37.95
N GLU A 35 30.97 -32.02 -39.00
CA GLU A 35 29.98 -30.97 -38.92
C GLU A 35 28.72 -31.43 -38.14
N ASN A 36 28.22 -32.64 -38.42
CA ASN A 36 27.11 -33.23 -37.69
C ASN A 36 27.42 -33.42 -36.16
N ARG A 37 28.65 -33.78 -35.81
CA ARG A 37 29.07 -33.84 -34.40
C ARG A 37 29.05 -32.44 -33.80
N GLY A 38 29.68 -31.47 -34.44
CA GLY A 38 29.71 -30.09 -34.01
C GLY A 38 28.29 -29.48 -33.80
N LEU A 39 27.39 -29.75 -34.77
CA LEU A 39 25.99 -29.30 -34.63
C LEU A 39 25.25 -29.99 -33.51
N ARG A 40 25.49 -31.28 -33.23
CA ARG A 40 24.91 -32.01 -32.10
C ARG A 40 25.43 -31.47 -30.77
N ASP A 41 26.72 -31.18 -30.68
CA ASP A 41 27.31 -30.58 -29.48
C ASP A 41 26.77 -29.18 -29.22
N GLN A 42 26.63 -28.35 -30.27
CA GLN A 42 25.98 -27.03 -30.18
C GLN A 42 24.50 -27.15 -29.75
N LEU A 43 23.77 -28.11 -30.30
CA LEU A 43 22.35 -28.33 -29.94
C LEU A 43 22.23 -28.75 -28.47
N THR A 44 23.12 -29.63 -28.01
CA THR A 44 23.15 -30.10 -26.61
C THR A 44 23.48 -28.94 -25.65
N ALA A 45 24.49 -28.14 -26.01
CA ALA A 45 24.86 -26.95 -25.23
C ALA A 45 23.72 -25.91 -25.22
N ALA A 46 23.07 -25.66 -26.35
CA ALA A 46 21.95 -24.74 -26.44
C ALA A 46 20.73 -25.20 -25.62
N ARG A 47 20.44 -26.52 -25.65
CA ARG A 47 19.36 -27.09 -24.80
C ARG A 47 19.69 -26.97 -23.32
N GLY A 48 20.90 -27.25 -22.88
CA GLY A 48 21.32 -27.09 -21.51
C GLY A 48 21.26 -25.61 -21.03
N ALA A 49 21.66 -24.69 -21.91
CA ALA A 49 21.51 -23.26 -21.65
C ALA A 49 20.04 -22.82 -21.55
N GLN A 50 19.17 -23.34 -22.42
CA GLN A 50 17.74 -23.07 -22.37
C GLN A 50 17.10 -23.60 -21.07
N GLU A 51 17.37 -24.86 -20.69
CA GLU A 51 16.88 -25.47 -19.45
C GLU A 51 17.32 -24.69 -18.21
N SER A 52 18.57 -24.23 -18.19
CA SER A 52 19.09 -23.41 -17.08
C SER A 52 18.45 -22.02 -17.05
N ALA A 53 18.19 -21.41 -18.20
CA ALA A 53 17.48 -20.13 -18.30
C ALA A 53 16.02 -20.25 -17.84
N GLU A 54 15.34 -21.33 -18.26
CA GLU A 54 13.95 -21.58 -17.84
C GLU A 54 13.83 -21.86 -16.34
N SER A 55 14.80 -22.60 -15.77
CA SER A 55 14.82 -22.84 -14.31
C SER A 55 15.06 -21.54 -13.53
N ARG A 56 15.97 -20.68 -14.03
CA ARG A 56 16.23 -19.38 -13.43
C ARG A 56 15.03 -18.43 -13.55
N SER A 57 14.33 -18.46 -14.68
CA SER A 57 13.09 -17.67 -14.87
C SER A 57 12.04 -18.07 -13.85
N ARG A 58 11.79 -19.37 -13.66
CA ARG A 58 10.84 -19.86 -12.66
C ARG A 58 11.22 -19.48 -11.23
N GLN A 59 12.52 -19.51 -10.93
CA GLN A 59 13.01 -19.10 -9.61
C GLN A 59 12.75 -17.59 -9.37
N LEU A 60 13.07 -16.75 -10.37
CA LEU A 60 12.83 -15.31 -10.27
C LEU A 60 11.33 -14.96 -10.19
N GLU A 61 10.48 -15.68 -10.90
CA GLU A 61 9.02 -15.53 -10.79
C GLU A 61 8.51 -15.87 -9.38
N TYR A 62 9.05 -16.92 -8.78
CA TYR A 62 8.74 -17.30 -7.40
C TYR A 62 9.23 -16.22 -6.41
N GLU A 63 10.49 -15.78 -6.52
CA GLU A 63 11.04 -14.73 -5.67
C GLU A 63 10.28 -13.39 -5.81
N LEU A 64 9.86 -13.05 -7.04
CA LEU A 64 9.02 -11.88 -7.29
C LEU A 64 7.66 -12.00 -6.62
N GLY A 65 7.03 -13.18 -6.70
CA GLY A 65 5.76 -13.46 -6.02
C GLY A 65 5.87 -13.34 -4.50
N GLU A 66 6.94 -13.91 -3.90
CA GLU A 66 7.19 -13.73 -2.46
C GLU A 66 7.45 -12.27 -2.06
N ALA A 67 8.23 -11.55 -2.87
CA ALA A 67 8.51 -10.14 -2.61
C ALA A 67 7.24 -9.28 -2.72
N GLN A 68 6.40 -9.54 -3.71
CA GLN A 68 5.11 -8.86 -3.86
C GLN A 68 4.15 -9.18 -2.71
N GLN A 69 4.12 -10.45 -2.26
CA GLN A 69 3.32 -10.85 -1.11
C GLN A 69 3.81 -10.15 0.17
N LYS A 70 5.12 -10.14 0.42
CA LYS A 70 5.72 -9.43 1.57
C LYS A 70 5.47 -7.93 1.53
N LEU A 71 5.49 -7.32 0.34
CA LEU A 71 5.18 -5.91 0.17
C LEU A 71 3.71 -5.64 0.47
N ALA A 72 2.80 -6.45 -0.07
CA ALA A 72 1.37 -6.34 0.20
C ALA A 72 1.05 -6.55 1.70
N ASP A 73 1.69 -7.54 2.34
CA ASP A 73 1.53 -7.78 3.77
C ASP A 73 2.11 -6.64 4.63
N SER A 74 3.18 -5.98 4.17
CA SER A 74 3.79 -4.82 4.83
C SER A 74 2.95 -3.55 4.65
N GLU A 75 2.36 -3.35 3.47
CA GLU A 75 1.44 -2.24 3.21
C GLU A 75 0.09 -2.43 3.91
N ALA A 76 -0.32 -3.69 4.16
CA ALA A 76 -1.56 -4.02 4.86
C ALA A 76 -1.48 -3.88 6.39
N GLN A 77 -0.29 -3.71 6.97
CA GLN A 77 -0.11 -3.42 8.38
C GLN A 77 0.25 -1.94 8.55
N PRO A 78 -0.74 -1.06 8.80
CA PRO A 78 -0.43 0.31 9.15
C PRO A 78 0.41 0.30 10.43
N VAL A 79 1.62 0.84 10.33
CA VAL A 79 2.51 1.01 11.48
C VAL A 79 1.88 2.06 12.39
N LEU A 80 1.69 1.71 13.68
CA LEU A 80 1.27 2.70 14.67
C LEU A 80 2.32 3.81 14.73
N PRO A 81 1.91 5.09 14.62
CA PRO A 81 2.85 6.19 14.71
C PRO A 81 3.49 6.25 16.10
N ASP A 82 4.80 6.42 16.13
CA ASP A 82 5.49 6.83 17.36
C ASP A 82 5.48 8.36 17.42
N ASP A 83 4.52 8.91 18.16
CA ASP A 83 4.36 10.36 18.29
C ASP A 83 5.30 11.01 19.28
N GLY A 84 6.09 10.21 20.04
CA GLY A 84 6.95 10.70 21.11
C GLY A 84 6.22 11.48 22.21
N ALA A 85 4.90 11.64 22.11
CA ALA A 85 4.04 12.44 22.99
C ALA A 85 3.16 11.57 23.89
N GLY A 86 3.17 10.25 23.67
CA GLY A 86 2.44 9.27 24.47
C GLY A 86 0.93 9.24 24.26
N TYR A 87 0.46 9.67 23.08
CA TYR A 87 -0.93 9.44 22.70
C TYR A 87 -1.13 7.96 22.40
N ASP A 88 -2.28 7.43 22.84
CA ASP A 88 -2.62 6.02 22.67
C ASP A 88 -3.17 5.79 21.25
N TRP A 89 -2.24 5.63 20.29
CA TRP A 89 -2.56 5.20 18.96
C TRP A 89 -2.88 3.70 18.98
N ARG A 90 -4.00 3.33 18.42
CA ARG A 90 -4.41 1.92 18.29
C ARG A 90 -4.80 1.58 16.87
N MET A 91 -4.70 0.30 16.54
CA MET A 91 -5.24 -0.24 15.29
C MET A 91 -6.67 -0.67 15.53
N GLU A 92 -7.60 -0.17 14.72
CA GLU A 92 -9.01 -0.55 14.72
C GLU A 92 -9.45 -0.77 13.26
N ASP A 93 -9.88 -1.97 12.92
CA ASP A 93 -10.29 -2.37 11.57
C ASP A 93 -9.23 -2.06 10.47
N GLY A 94 -7.95 -2.14 10.80
CA GLY A 94 -6.85 -1.87 9.87
C GLY A 94 -6.48 -0.39 9.71
N TYR A 95 -7.07 0.50 10.52
CA TYR A 95 -6.79 1.93 10.52
C TYR A 95 -6.09 2.38 11.80
N ALA A 96 -5.20 3.37 11.69
CA ALA A 96 -4.62 4.01 12.86
C ALA A 96 -5.64 4.98 13.47
N VAL A 97 -5.97 4.79 14.73
CA VAL A 97 -6.94 5.59 15.48
C VAL A 97 -6.30 6.16 16.72
N VAL A 98 -6.44 7.45 16.94
CA VAL A 98 -6.10 8.10 18.20
C VAL A 98 -7.36 8.66 18.87
N ALA A 99 -7.56 8.31 20.14
CA ALA A 99 -8.64 8.83 20.95
C ALA A 99 -8.12 9.94 21.88
N ILE A 100 -8.80 11.08 21.87
CA ILE A 100 -8.46 12.21 22.73
C ILE A 100 -9.65 12.47 23.64
N GLU A 101 -9.41 12.45 24.94
CA GLU A 101 -10.47 12.69 25.93
C GLU A 101 -11.10 14.07 25.75
N GLY A 102 -12.42 14.12 25.82
CA GLY A 102 -13.19 15.34 25.66
C GLY A 102 -12.86 16.41 26.69
N ASP A 103 -12.51 16.01 27.91
CA ASP A 103 -12.16 16.92 29.01
C ASP A 103 -10.79 17.58 28.80
N VAL A 104 -9.91 16.96 27.99
CA VAL A 104 -8.66 17.59 27.51
C VAL A 104 -8.97 18.62 26.42
N LEU A 105 -9.89 18.29 25.51
CA LEU A 105 -10.20 19.11 24.33
C LEU A 105 -11.11 20.28 24.63
N PHE A 106 -12.13 20.09 25.49
CA PHE A 106 -13.27 21.03 25.65
C PHE A 106 -13.63 21.23 27.11
N ASP A 107 -14.26 22.36 27.40
CA ASP A 107 -14.99 22.51 28.65
C ASP A 107 -16.33 21.75 28.61
N SER A 108 -16.88 21.47 29.79
CA SER A 108 -18.14 20.74 29.89
C SER A 108 -19.27 21.44 29.10
N GLY A 109 -19.94 20.68 28.22
CA GLY A 109 -21.02 21.18 27.39
C GLY A 109 -20.60 22.18 26.31
N LYS A 110 -19.31 22.33 26.04
CA LYS A 110 -18.78 23.20 24.97
C LYS A 110 -18.11 22.39 23.85
N HIS A 111 -17.88 23.04 22.72
CA HIS A 111 -17.13 22.54 21.55
C HIS A 111 -15.94 23.46 21.17
N ASP A 112 -15.72 24.55 21.93
CA ASP A 112 -14.56 25.42 21.72
C ASP A 112 -13.30 24.75 22.26
N LEU A 113 -12.25 24.63 21.43
CA LEU A 113 -11.02 23.98 21.80
C LEU A 113 -10.23 24.78 22.84
N LYS A 114 -9.81 24.12 23.90
CA LYS A 114 -8.90 24.69 24.90
C LYS A 114 -7.51 24.98 24.32
N PRO A 115 -6.75 25.94 24.87
CA PRO A 115 -5.36 26.17 24.44
C PRO A 115 -4.46 24.93 24.54
N ALA A 116 -4.62 24.12 25.60
CA ALA A 116 -3.90 22.86 25.77
C ALA A 116 -4.26 21.83 24.70
N ALA A 117 -5.53 21.76 24.30
CA ALA A 117 -5.99 20.90 23.23
C ALA A 117 -5.31 21.19 21.87
N LYS A 118 -5.09 22.46 21.57
CA LYS A 118 -4.41 22.87 20.33
C LYS A 118 -2.97 22.36 20.27
N LYS A 119 -2.26 22.30 21.41
CA LYS A 119 -0.91 21.70 21.46
C LYS A 119 -0.95 20.21 21.17
N ALA A 120 -1.89 19.49 21.80
CA ALA A 120 -2.10 18.06 21.58
C ALA A 120 -2.41 17.76 20.12
N LEU A 121 -3.37 18.48 19.54
CA LEU A 121 -3.76 18.31 18.14
C LEU A 121 -2.64 18.69 17.16
N ALA A 122 -1.80 19.67 17.49
CA ALA A 122 -0.65 20.03 16.66
C ALA A 122 0.37 18.88 16.54
N GLN A 123 0.61 18.14 17.60
CA GLN A 123 1.47 16.95 17.59
C GLN A 123 0.87 15.86 16.73
N ILE A 124 -0.42 15.56 16.88
CA ILE A 124 -1.14 14.59 16.04
C ILE A 124 -1.06 14.98 14.55
N VAL A 125 -1.22 16.25 14.22
CA VAL A 125 -1.06 16.75 12.84
C VAL A 125 0.35 16.51 12.29
N GLN A 126 1.38 16.69 13.12
CA GLN A 126 2.77 16.42 12.69
C GLN A 126 2.95 14.95 12.33
N VAL A 127 2.45 14.05 13.17
CA VAL A 127 2.47 12.60 12.92
C VAL A 127 1.71 12.26 11.63
N ILE A 128 0.48 12.76 11.47
CA ILE A 128 -0.31 12.52 10.26
C ILE A 128 0.44 12.97 9.00
N LYS A 129 1.06 14.15 9.03
CA LYS A 129 1.80 14.67 7.87
C LYS A 129 3.09 13.92 7.57
N ALA A 130 3.76 13.40 8.59
CA ALA A 130 5.01 12.66 8.44
C ALA A 130 4.77 11.24 7.93
N ASP A 131 3.84 10.53 8.56
CA ASP A 131 3.66 9.10 8.37
C ASP A 131 2.53 8.78 7.37
N TYR A 132 1.57 9.71 7.18
CA TYR A 132 0.38 9.51 6.34
C TYR A 132 0.06 10.72 5.44
N PRO A 133 0.95 11.15 4.56
CA PRO A 133 0.83 12.44 3.84
C PRO A 133 -0.38 12.54 2.90
N SER A 134 -0.98 11.41 2.52
CA SER A 134 -2.12 11.36 1.59
C SER A 134 -3.34 10.65 2.18
N ALA A 135 -3.41 10.46 3.50
CA ALA A 135 -4.49 9.73 4.14
C ALA A 135 -5.77 10.55 4.23
N GLU A 136 -6.92 9.87 4.15
CA GLU A 136 -8.21 10.44 4.57
C GLU A 136 -8.29 10.44 6.10
N ILE A 137 -8.74 11.54 6.67
CA ILE A 137 -8.88 11.72 8.12
C ILE A 137 -10.37 11.72 8.47
N ARG A 138 -10.80 10.74 9.26
CA ARG A 138 -12.16 10.66 9.80
C ARG A 138 -12.17 11.09 11.24
N ILE A 139 -12.97 12.08 11.56
CA ILE A 139 -13.07 12.64 12.93
C ILE A 139 -14.44 12.34 13.48
N ASN A 140 -14.50 11.55 14.55
CA ASN A 140 -15.74 11.11 15.16
C ASN A 140 -15.87 11.62 16.60
N GLY A 141 -16.99 12.26 16.91
CA GLY A 141 -17.30 12.73 18.26
C GLY A 141 -18.18 11.76 19.05
N PHE A 142 -17.80 11.52 20.28
CA PHE A 142 -18.51 10.65 21.23
C PHE A 142 -18.88 11.44 22.48
N THR A 143 -19.97 11.05 23.11
CA THR A 143 -20.44 11.61 24.38
C THR A 143 -20.69 10.49 25.39
N ASP A 144 -20.84 10.85 26.65
CA ASP A 144 -21.43 9.94 27.62
C ASP A 144 -22.95 9.77 27.35
N THR A 145 -23.59 8.92 28.15
CA THR A 145 -25.01 8.61 28.06
C THR A 145 -25.90 9.64 28.80
N ASP A 146 -25.32 10.62 29.47
CA ASP A 146 -26.09 11.63 30.17
C ASP A 146 -26.85 12.52 29.18
N ARG A 147 -28.06 12.84 29.54
CA ARG A 147 -28.88 13.75 28.72
C ARG A 147 -28.27 15.15 28.71
N ILE A 148 -28.15 15.74 27.53
CA ILE A 148 -27.69 17.12 27.38
C ILE A 148 -28.56 18.08 28.17
N LYS A 149 -27.93 18.96 28.93
CA LYS A 149 -28.61 19.94 29.80
C LYS A 149 -28.69 21.34 29.18
N THR A 150 -27.89 21.60 28.14
CA THR A 150 -27.86 22.90 27.46
C THR A 150 -28.83 22.95 26.30
N LYS A 151 -29.45 24.13 26.10
CA LYS A 151 -30.30 24.36 24.93
C LYS A 151 -29.53 24.62 23.62
N LYS A 152 -28.19 24.73 23.70
CA LYS A 152 -27.32 25.00 22.54
C LYS A 152 -27.32 23.84 21.55
N TYR A 153 -27.47 22.60 22.05
CA TYR A 153 -27.44 21.40 21.23
C TYR A 153 -28.74 20.62 21.37
N VAL A 154 -29.28 20.14 20.26
CA VAL A 154 -30.54 19.39 20.24
C VAL A 154 -30.41 17.97 20.74
N SER A 155 -29.15 17.42 20.72
CA SER A 155 -28.88 16.05 21.15
C SER A 155 -27.37 15.83 21.42
N ASN A 156 -27.04 14.70 22.03
CA ASN A 156 -25.66 14.24 22.19
C ASN A 156 -24.96 14.03 20.84
N TYR A 157 -25.68 13.61 19.81
CA TYR A 157 -25.12 13.51 18.46
C TYR A 157 -24.72 14.88 17.91
N HIS A 158 -25.55 15.91 18.13
CA HIS A 158 -25.23 17.28 17.72
C HIS A 158 -23.99 17.80 18.44
N LEU A 159 -23.88 17.61 19.77
CA LEU A 159 -22.68 18.00 20.50
C LEU A 159 -21.45 17.25 20.00
N GLY A 160 -21.56 15.93 19.78
CA GLY A 160 -20.47 15.12 19.26
C GLY A 160 -20.00 15.60 17.88
N PHE A 161 -20.96 15.95 17.00
CA PHE A 161 -20.64 16.48 15.67
C PHE A 161 -19.93 17.84 15.76
N GLU A 162 -20.43 18.77 16.54
CA GLU A 162 -19.81 20.09 16.72
C GLU A 162 -18.38 19.99 17.26
N ARG A 163 -18.11 18.99 18.13
CA ARG A 163 -16.76 18.69 18.64
C ARG A 163 -15.84 18.13 17.57
N SER A 164 -16.31 17.16 16.78
CA SER A 164 -15.54 16.64 15.65
C SER A 164 -15.25 17.73 14.62
N TYR A 165 -16.23 18.58 14.33
CA TYR A 165 -16.06 19.70 13.43
C TYR A 165 -15.02 20.72 13.94
N ALA A 166 -15.07 21.08 15.22
CA ALA A 166 -14.08 21.99 15.81
C ALA A 166 -12.65 21.44 15.75
N VAL A 167 -12.46 20.14 15.98
CA VAL A 167 -11.17 19.47 15.79
C VAL A 167 -10.72 19.56 14.34
N GLY A 168 -11.59 19.21 13.39
CA GLY A 168 -11.21 19.25 11.98
C GLY A 168 -10.92 20.65 11.44
N GLN A 169 -11.64 21.68 11.92
CA GLN A 169 -11.30 23.08 11.61
C GLN A 169 -9.88 23.42 12.06
N TYR A 170 -9.49 22.91 13.24
CA TYR A 170 -8.12 23.10 13.72
C TYR A 170 -7.10 22.34 12.86
N LEU A 171 -7.36 21.08 12.50
CA LEU A 171 -6.48 20.31 11.61
C LEU A 171 -6.27 21.01 10.26
N MET A 172 -7.37 21.57 9.68
CA MET A 172 -7.28 22.38 8.46
C MET A 172 -6.41 23.62 8.65
N SER A 173 -6.54 24.32 9.78
CA SER A 173 -5.71 25.48 10.09
C SER A 173 -4.22 25.14 10.21
N GLN A 174 -3.92 23.88 10.51
CA GLN A 174 -2.56 23.33 10.55
C GLN A 174 -2.12 22.74 9.21
N GLY A 175 -2.93 22.85 8.15
CA GLY A 175 -2.56 22.51 6.77
C GLY A 175 -2.91 21.09 6.32
N ILE A 176 -3.83 20.40 6.99
CA ILE A 176 -4.50 19.22 6.43
C ILE A 176 -5.53 19.72 5.40
N ALA A 177 -5.57 19.11 4.22
CA ALA A 177 -6.46 19.56 3.17
C ALA A 177 -7.93 19.24 3.53
N ARG A 178 -8.84 20.18 3.20
CA ARG A 178 -10.27 20.04 3.51
C ARG A 178 -10.89 18.78 2.90
N GLN A 179 -10.48 18.43 1.71
CA GLN A 179 -11.00 17.28 0.97
C GLN A 179 -10.66 15.93 1.64
N ASP A 180 -9.61 15.92 2.46
CA ASP A 180 -9.13 14.72 3.14
C ASP A 180 -9.78 14.55 4.52
N ILE A 181 -10.68 15.45 4.93
CA ILE A 181 -11.34 15.40 6.24
C ILE A 181 -12.83 15.10 6.12
N SER A 182 -13.25 14.06 6.82
CA SER A 182 -14.64 13.71 7.03
C SER A 182 -15.04 13.77 8.51
N TYR A 183 -16.32 14.02 8.78
CA TYR A 183 -16.85 14.26 10.12
C TYR A 183 -17.97 13.31 10.45
N GLY A 184 -17.98 12.80 11.69
CA GLY A 184 -19.04 11.98 12.20
C GLY A 184 -19.32 12.21 13.69
N SER A 185 -20.43 11.66 14.15
CA SER A 185 -20.77 11.61 15.57
C SER A 185 -21.49 10.31 15.89
N TYR A 186 -20.98 9.59 16.83
CA TYR A 186 -21.66 8.43 17.42
C TYR A 186 -22.53 8.81 18.64
N GLY A 187 -22.38 10.06 19.14
CA GLY A 187 -23.08 10.45 20.36
C GLY A 187 -22.84 9.47 21.50
N PRO A 188 -23.88 8.97 22.18
CA PRO A 188 -23.73 8.05 23.30
C PRO A 188 -23.69 6.56 22.92
N LEU A 189 -23.61 6.21 21.62
CA LEU A 189 -23.80 4.82 21.16
C LEU A 189 -22.63 3.88 21.49
N LYS A 190 -21.43 4.40 21.67
CA LYS A 190 -20.23 3.60 21.98
C LYS A 190 -19.63 4.05 23.32
N PRO A 191 -20.29 3.77 24.46
CA PRO A 191 -19.74 4.12 25.76
C PRO A 191 -18.51 3.27 26.05
N MET A 192 -17.58 3.85 26.83
CA MET A 192 -16.40 3.16 27.38
C MET A 192 -16.54 2.94 28.88
N GLY A 193 -15.49 2.44 29.56
CA GLY A 193 -15.51 2.06 30.96
C GLY A 193 -15.98 3.16 31.91
N SER A 194 -15.59 4.41 31.64
CA SER A 194 -16.02 5.58 32.39
C SER A 194 -16.72 6.62 31.52
N LYS A 195 -17.45 7.56 32.16
CA LYS A 195 -18.04 8.70 31.45
C LYS A 195 -16.99 9.60 30.82
N SER A 196 -15.82 9.75 31.45
CA SER A 196 -14.72 10.55 30.91
C SER A 196 -14.20 9.94 29.63
N GLU A 197 -13.88 8.65 29.62
CA GLU A 197 -13.42 7.91 28.44
C GLU A 197 -14.48 7.89 27.33
N SER A 198 -15.78 7.86 27.72
CA SER A 198 -16.89 7.92 26.76
C SER A 198 -16.95 9.27 26.04
N ARG A 199 -16.62 10.37 26.74
CA ARG A 199 -16.53 11.71 26.15
C ARG A 199 -15.19 11.89 25.45
N ARG A 200 -15.11 11.58 24.17
CA ARG A 200 -13.86 11.65 23.38
C ARG A 200 -14.10 12.12 21.96
N VAL A 201 -13.03 12.48 21.31
CA VAL A 201 -12.97 12.61 19.84
C VAL A 201 -11.93 11.62 19.35
N GLU A 202 -12.30 10.81 18.37
CA GLU A 202 -11.40 9.89 17.69
C GLU A 202 -11.02 10.47 16.33
N VAL A 203 -9.72 10.45 16.06
CA VAL A 203 -9.15 10.78 14.76
C VAL A 203 -8.64 9.47 14.15
N THR A 204 -9.28 9.05 13.08
CA THR A 204 -8.95 7.84 12.32
C THR A 204 -8.23 8.23 11.06
N VAL A 205 -7.05 7.64 10.84
CA VAL A 205 -6.26 7.81 9.64
C VAL A 205 -6.49 6.63 8.72
N VAL A 206 -7.01 6.90 7.53
CA VAL A 206 -7.32 5.92 6.49
C VAL A 206 -6.28 6.07 5.37
N PRO A 207 -5.29 5.20 5.27
CA PRO A 207 -4.33 5.23 4.15
C PRO A 207 -5.07 5.08 2.82
N GLN A 208 -4.62 5.80 1.80
CA GLN A 208 -5.12 5.67 0.42
C GLN A 208 -4.27 4.70 -0.38
#